data_dedef8785407baff015c08671de589c1
#
_entry.id   dedef8785407baff015c08671de589c1
#
_cell.length_a   1.000
_cell.length_b   1.000
_cell.length_c   1.000
_cell.angle_alpha   90.00
_cell.angle_beta   90.00
_cell.angle_gamma   90.00
#
_symmetry.space_group_name_H-M   'P 1'
#
loop_
_entity.id
_entity.type
_entity.pdbx_description
1 polymer ?
#
loop_
_entity_poly.entity_id
_entity_poly.type
_entity_poly.pdbx_seq_one_letter_code
_entity_poly.pdbx_strand_id
1 'polypeptide(L)'
;MSSLSTHVLDAVAGAPATGIAVTLYRDAEVLGAGTTDTDGRIAALGAALPPGTYRLVFDTGAYFAQRAVEAFYPEVSVTFVVIEERHYHVPLLLSPFAFSTYRGS
;
A
#
# COMPACT_ATOMS: atom_id res chain seq x y z
N MET A 1 -8.83 -0.81 19.07
CA MET A 1 -9.27 -0.97 17.68
C MET A 1 -8.05 -1.18 16.81
N SER A 2 -8.23 -1.76 15.63
CA SER A 2 -7.12 -2.11 14.76
C SER A 2 -6.52 -0.89 14.05
N SER A 3 -5.22 -0.95 13.78
CA SER A 3 -4.48 0.09 13.03
C SER A 3 -3.84 -0.54 11.79
N LEU A 4 -3.37 0.31 10.89
CA LEU A 4 -2.83 -0.14 9.60
C LEU A 4 -1.57 0.63 9.25
N SER A 5 -0.59 -0.07 8.73
CA SER A 5 0.60 0.50 8.11
C SER A 5 0.95 -0.23 6.82
N THR A 6 1.75 0.39 5.98
CA THR A 6 2.25 -0.21 4.76
C THR A 6 3.72 0.13 4.55
N HIS A 7 4.37 -0.64 3.69
CA HIS A 7 5.78 -0.45 3.33
C HIS A 7 5.95 -0.94 1.89
N VAL A 8 6.40 -0.06 1.01
CA VAL A 8 6.59 -0.39 -0.40
C VAL A 8 8.07 -0.44 -0.73
N LEU A 9 8.50 -1.57 -1.29
CA LEU A 9 9.87 -1.80 -1.71
C LEU A 9 9.90 -1.94 -3.23
N ASP A 10 10.80 -1.19 -3.87
CA ASP A 10 11.08 -1.32 -5.30
C ASP A 10 12.10 -2.43 -5.46
N ALA A 11 11.63 -3.60 -5.93
CA ALA A 11 12.45 -4.80 -6.03
C ALA A 11 13.52 -4.70 -7.12
N VAL A 12 13.33 -3.84 -8.12
CA VAL A 12 14.32 -3.62 -9.19
C VAL A 12 15.43 -2.71 -8.70
N ALA A 13 15.05 -1.60 -8.06
CA ALA A 13 16.03 -0.67 -7.50
C ALA A 13 16.73 -1.20 -6.26
N GLY A 14 16.12 -2.19 -5.59
CA GLY A 14 16.63 -2.71 -4.31
C GLY A 14 16.55 -1.67 -3.19
N ALA A 15 15.52 -0.84 -3.22
CA ALA A 15 15.39 0.30 -2.32
C ALA A 15 13.92 0.58 -1.99
N PRO A 16 13.63 1.33 -0.93
CA PRO A 16 12.26 1.75 -0.64
C PRO A 16 11.68 2.60 -1.77
N ALA A 17 10.38 2.44 -2.03
CA ALA A 17 9.67 3.23 -3.02
C ALA A 17 9.06 4.46 -2.34
N THR A 18 9.65 5.61 -2.57
CA THR A 18 9.24 6.90 -2.00
C THR A 18 8.22 7.58 -2.88
N GLY A 19 7.22 8.23 -2.27
CA GLY A 19 6.30 9.10 -3.00
C GLY A 19 5.13 8.38 -3.66
N ILE A 20 4.83 7.15 -3.25
CA ILE A 20 3.66 6.43 -3.77
C ILE A 20 2.42 6.86 -3.00
N ALA A 21 1.42 7.34 -3.71
CA ALA A 21 0.12 7.65 -3.12
C ALA A 21 -0.63 6.35 -2.84
N VAL A 22 -1.15 6.23 -1.62
CA VAL A 22 -1.90 5.05 -1.15
C VAL A 22 -3.22 5.51 -0.56
N THR A 23 -4.30 4.87 -0.97
CA THR A 23 -5.64 5.18 -0.49
C THR A 23 -6.27 3.93 0.13
N LEU A 24 -6.89 4.12 1.30
CA LEU A 24 -7.61 3.05 1.99
C LEU A 24 -9.10 3.22 1.77
N TYR A 25 -9.74 2.16 1.32
CA TYR A 25 -11.18 2.11 1.06
C TYR A 25 -11.88 1.06 1.92
N ARG A 26 -13.11 1.35 2.28
CA ARG A 26 -14.09 0.35 2.64
C ARG A 26 -15.27 0.52 1.70
N ASP A 27 -15.52 -0.49 0.85
CA ASP A 27 -16.45 -0.37 -0.28
C ASP A 27 -16.02 0.83 -1.16
N ALA A 28 -16.89 1.79 -1.39
CA ALA A 28 -16.59 3.00 -2.17
C ALA A 28 -16.12 4.18 -1.30
N GLU A 29 -16.10 4.01 0.01
CA GLU A 29 -15.73 5.07 0.94
C GLU A 29 -14.23 5.16 1.14
N VAL A 30 -13.67 6.37 1.02
CA VAL A 30 -12.26 6.64 1.34
C VAL A 30 -12.15 6.83 2.86
N LEU A 31 -11.37 5.96 3.50
CA LEU A 31 -11.14 6.03 4.95
C LEU A 31 -9.84 6.73 5.31
N GLY A 32 -8.92 6.84 4.35
CA GLY A 32 -7.66 7.50 4.57
C GLY A 32 -6.80 7.48 3.32
N ALA A 33 -5.83 8.37 3.29
CA ALA A 33 -4.89 8.46 2.19
C ALA A 33 -3.55 8.95 2.72
N GLY A 34 -2.47 8.56 2.08
CA GLY A 34 -1.13 9.00 2.44
C GLY A 34 -0.17 8.76 1.29
N THR A 35 1.07 9.15 1.52
CA THR A 35 2.14 9.00 0.54
C THR A 35 3.32 8.35 1.27
N THR A 36 3.96 7.36 0.64
CA THR A 36 5.12 6.69 1.24
C THR A 36 6.25 7.68 1.44
N ASP A 37 6.91 7.58 2.59
CA ASP A 37 8.04 8.43 2.96
C ASP A 37 9.36 7.94 2.35
N THR A 38 10.48 8.50 2.79
CA THR A 38 11.81 8.12 2.27
C THR A 38 12.18 6.67 2.56
N ASP A 39 11.56 6.07 3.57
CA ASP A 39 11.73 4.64 3.88
C ASP A 39 10.69 3.76 3.16
N GLY A 40 9.85 4.34 2.32
CA GLY A 40 8.79 3.63 1.63
C GLY A 40 7.61 3.28 2.53
N ARG A 41 7.46 3.96 3.67
CA ARG A 41 6.49 3.60 4.70
C ARG A 41 5.38 4.63 4.84
N ILE A 42 4.22 4.13 5.23
CA ILE A 42 3.16 4.93 5.87
C ILE A 42 2.89 4.25 7.21
N ALA A 43 3.28 4.92 8.29
CA ALA A 43 3.24 4.32 9.63
C ALA A 43 1.82 4.15 10.16
N ALA A 44 0.93 5.06 9.77
CA ALA A 44 -0.48 4.99 10.19
C ALA A 44 -1.35 5.48 9.05
N LEU A 45 -2.22 4.62 8.54
CA LEU A 45 -3.10 4.92 7.43
C LEU A 45 -4.54 4.73 7.87
N GLY A 46 -5.31 5.81 7.80
CA GLY A 46 -6.68 5.85 8.28
C GLY A 46 -6.76 5.90 9.81
N ALA A 47 -7.99 5.95 10.31
CA ALA A 47 -8.29 5.90 11.73
C ALA A 47 -8.35 4.43 12.19
N ALA A 48 -8.83 4.20 13.41
CA ALA A 48 -9.06 2.85 13.93
C ALA A 48 -10.05 2.08 13.04
N LEU A 49 -9.73 0.83 12.74
CA LEU A 49 -10.50 0.01 11.80
C LEU A 49 -11.33 -1.05 12.55
N PRO A 50 -12.67 -0.99 12.45
CA PRO A 50 -13.50 -2.10 12.94
C PRO A 50 -13.32 -3.34 12.05
N PRO A 51 -13.74 -4.52 12.54
CA PRO A 51 -13.71 -5.73 11.72
C PRO A 51 -14.45 -5.53 10.40
N GLY A 52 -13.88 -6.05 9.33
CA GLY A 52 -14.45 -5.93 7.99
C GLY A 52 -13.42 -6.14 6.90
N THR A 53 -13.85 -5.93 5.67
CA THR A 53 -13.01 -6.06 4.48
C THR A 53 -12.64 -4.68 3.96
N TYR A 54 -11.35 -4.49 3.69
CA TYR A 54 -10.79 -3.20 3.27
C TYR A 54 -9.96 -3.39 2.01
N ARG A 55 -9.72 -2.29 1.30
CA ARG A 55 -8.92 -2.32 0.08
C ARG A 55 -7.92 -1.16 0.10
N LEU A 56 -6.64 -1.51 -0.11
CA LEU A 56 -5.57 -0.54 -0.34
C LEU A 56 -5.34 -0.39 -1.82
N VAL A 57 -5.26 0.84 -2.31
CA VAL A 57 -4.92 1.13 -3.70
C VAL A 57 -3.63 1.93 -3.72
N PHE A 58 -2.61 1.39 -4.40
CA PHE A 58 -1.29 2.00 -4.54
C PHE A 58 -1.16 2.55 -5.95
N ASP A 59 -0.89 3.84 -6.08
CA ASP A 59 -0.70 4.48 -7.39
C ASP A 59 0.71 4.22 -7.91
N THR A 60 0.96 2.98 -8.28
CA THR A 60 2.26 2.53 -8.74
C THR A 60 2.60 3.01 -10.14
N GLY A 61 1.59 3.22 -10.99
CA GLY A 61 1.79 3.74 -12.34
C GLY A 61 2.44 5.11 -12.34
N ALA A 62 2.00 6.01 -11.47
CA ALA A 62 2.60 7.34 -11.34
C ALA A 62 4.04 7.26 -10.85
N TYR A 63 4.34 6.35 -9.93
CA TYR A 63 5.70 6.13 -9.42
C TYR A 63 6.65 5.77 -10.56
N PHE A 64 6.29 4.78 -11.39
CA PHE A 64 7.11 4.36 -12.51
C PHE A 64 7.18 5.41 -13.62
N ALA A 65 6.07 6.11 -13.89
CA ALA A 65 6.04 7.17 -14.91
C ALA A 65 7.03 8.29 -14.59
N GLN A 66 7.13 8.69 -13.33
CA GLN A 66 8.10 9.71 -12.90
C GLN A 66 9.54 9.27 -13.10
N ARG A 67 9.79 7.97 -13.15
CA ARG A 67 11.11 7.39 -13.36
C ARG A 67 11.36 6.97 -14.80
N ALA A 68 10.42 7.29 -15.71
CA ALA A 68 10.46 6.90 -17.12
C ALA A 68 10.62 5.38 -17.30
N VAL A 69 9.96 4.62 -16.44
CA VAL A 69 9.96 3.15 -16.49
C VAL A 69 8.59 2.69 -16.96
N GLU A 70 8.57 1.83 -17.98
CA GLU A 70 7.34 1.20 -18.44
C GLU A 70 6.85 0.22 -17.38
N ALA A 71 5.56 0.29 -17.05
CA ALA A 71 4.94 -0.61 -16.10
C ALA A 71 3.67 -1.21 -16.70
N PHE A 72 3.41 -2.47 -16.37
CA PHE A 72 2.23 -3.17 -16.86
C PHE A 72 0.98 -2.83 -16.06
N TYR A 73 1.12 -2.68 -14.73
CA TYR A 73 -0.01 -2.39 -13.85
C TYR A 73 -0.08 -0.90 -13.55
N PRO A 74 -1.19 -0.21 -13.92
CA PRO A 74 -1.32 1.22 -13.64
C PRO A 74 -1.51 1.51 -12.15
N GLU A 75 -1.99 0.53 -11.41
CA GLU A 75 -2.13 0.59 -9.95
C GLU A 75 -2.09 -0.82 -9.38
N VAL A 76 -1.89 -0.92 -8.07
CA VAL A 76 -2.00 -2.19 -7.34
C VAL A 76 -3.10 -2.05 -6.30
N SER A 77 -4.01 -3.01 -6.28
CA SER A 77 -5.12 -3.04 -5.33
C SER A 77 -4.99 -4.30 -4.48
N VAL A 78 -5.00 -4.13 -3.16
CA VAL A 78 -4.90 -5.24 -2.20
C VAL A 78 -6.11 -5.22 -1.30
N THR A 79 -6.91 -6.28 -1.37
CA THR A 79 -8.07 -6.44 -0.50
C THR A 79 -7.70 -7.36 0.66
N PHE A 80 -8.01 -6.94 1.89
CA PHE A 80 -7.64 -7.69 3.09
C PHE A 80 -8.75 -7.62 4.13
N VAL A 81 -8.71 -8.54 5.09
CA VAL A 81 -9.74 -8.68 6.12
C VAL A 81 -9.15 -8.34 7.48
N VAL A 82 -9.86 -7.50 8.22
CA VAL A 82 -9.61 -7.22 9.64
C VAL A 82 -10.60 -8.04 10.46
N ILE A 83 -10.10 -8.94 11.30
CA ILE A 83 -10.93 -9.81 12.15
C ILE A 83 -10.68 -9.49 13.60
N GLU A 84 -9.47 -9.76 14.10
CA GLU A 84 -9.11 -9.51 15.48
C GLU A 84 -8.54 -8.11 15.67
N GLU A 85 -8.64 -7.61 16.89
CA GLU A 85 -8.07 -6.30 17.22
C GLU A 85 -6.56 -6.40 17.32
N ARG A 86 -5.87 -5.72 16.40
CA ARG A 86 -4.41 -5.70 16.35
C ARG A 86 -3.94 -4.63 15.37
N HIS A 87 -2.62 -4.45 15.28
CA HIS A 87 -2.00 -3.71 14.20
C HIS A 87 -1.85 -4.60 12.97
N TYR A 88 -2.27 -4.09 11.79
CA TYR A 88 -2.12 -4.77 10.51
C TYR A 88 -1.06 -4.07 9.68
N HIS A 89 -0.15 -4.86 9.13
CA HIS A 89 0.91 -4.36 8.25
C HIS A 89 0.80 -5.06 6.90
N VAL A 90 0.63 -4.28 5.83
CA VAL A 90 0.43 -4.79 4.47
C VAL A 90 1.57 -4.28 3.60
N PRO A 91 2.70 -5.01 3.50
CA PRO A 91 3.81 -4.61 2.64
C PRO A 91 3.56 -4.95 1.19
N LEU A 92 4.21 -4.19 0.29
CA LEU A 92 4.16 -4.40 -1.15
C LEU A 92 5.58 -4.47 -1.70
N LEU A 93 5.90 -5.57 -2.39
CA LEU A 93 7.12 -5.67 -3.17
C LEU A 93 6.75 -5.38 -4.62
N LEU A 94 7.37 -4.36 -5.19
CA LEU A 94 6.94 -3.77 -6.45
C LEU A 94 8.03 -3.89 -7.51
N SER A 95 7.63 -4.28 -8.71
CA SER A 95 8.44 -4.19 -9.92
C SER A 95 7.55 -3.76 -11.08
N PRO A 96 8.12 -3.41 -12.26
CA PRO A 96 7.31 -2.90 -13.37
C PRO A 96 6.25 -3.87 -13.91
N PHE A 97 6.50 -5.18 -13.84
CA PHE A 97 5.62 -6.18 -14.42
C PHE A 97 5.14 -7.24 -13.41
N ALA A 98 5.42 -7.05 -12.13
CA ALA A 98 5.03 -8.00 -11.10
C ALA A 98 4.95 -7.30 -9.74
N PHE A 99 4.19 -7.87 -8.83
CA PHE A 99 4.19 -7.42 -7.45
C PHE A 99 3.82 -8.59 -6.55
N SER A 100 4.17 -8.48 -5.28
CA SER A 100 3.70 -9.40 -4.27
C SER A 100 3.38 -8.67 -2.98
N THR A 101 2.51 -9.25 -2.18
CA THR A 101 2.10 -8.71 -0.90
C THR A 101 1.94 -9.85 0.09
N TYR A 102 2.01 -9.54 1.37
CA TYR A 102 1.81 -10.53 2.42
C TYR A 102 1.36 -9.81 3.70
N ARG A 103 0.92 -10.59 4.69
CA ARG A 103 0.60 -9.99 5.98
C ARG A 103 1.89 -9.90 6.80
N GLY A 104 2.36 -8.70 7.02
CA GLY A 104 3.51 -8.44 7.88
C GLY A 104 3.18 -8.67 9.35
N SER A 105 4.20 -8.80 10.15
CA SER A 105 4.04 -9.00 11.60
C SER A 105 4.08 -7.69 12.38
#